data_954d71667407184df3ccb251ae05a00e
#
_entry.id   954d71667407184df3ccb251ae05a00e
#
_cell.length_a   1.000
_cell.length_b   1.000
_cell.length_c   1.000
_cell.angle_alpha   90.00
_cell.angle_beta   90.00
_cell.angle_gamma   90.00
#
_symmetry.space_group_name_H-M   'P 1'
#
loop_
_entity.id
_entity.type
_entity.pdbx_description
1 polymer ?
#
loop_
_entity_poly.entity_id
_entity_poly.type
_entity_poly.pdbx_seq_one_letter_code
_entity_poly.pdbx_strand_id
1 'polypeptide(L)'
;MDEFIKEPRGRRFWFGGKHHKRMMWRISELYNELMFRLPMIRQAEGHSRNGGKVYLYYWQEPSRIRFRGACHASELIYVFGNLDNTIYNGEPGDPELCRTVQEMWTRFAKEGDPGTAECPWPEYTEKDRETMVLDRTPHVEQDILGDQRKLLNPLLDYKLCPTYADMDYNVPFVRKRVIIAGIVILALAALIIATLLID
;
A
#
# COMPACT_ATOMS: atom_id res chain seq x y z
N MET A 1 -12.17 -12.03 -11.70
CA MET A 1 -11.24 -12.28 -10.58
C MET A 1 -9.86 -12.75 -11.05
N ASP A 2 -9.76 -13.32 -12.24
CA ASP A 2 -8.48 -13.78 -12.82
C ASP A 2 -7.63 -12.67 -13.48
N GLU A 3 -8.20 -11.50 -13.75
CA GLU A 3 -7.45 -10.30 -14.22
C GLU A 3 -6.63 -9.61 -13.12
N PHE A 4 -6.87 -9.95 -11.86
CA PHE A 4 -6.24 -9.31 -10.72
C PHE A 4 -4.74 -9.58 -10.57
N ILE A 5 -4.20 -10.53 -11.37
CA ILE A 5 -2.78 -10.86 -11.27
C ILE A 5 -2.23 -11.21 -12.65
N LYS A 6 -1.71 -10.19 -13.33
CA LYS A 6 -0.66 -10.44 -14.32
C LYS A 6 0.59 -10.84 -13.55
N GLU A 7 0.97 -12.13 -13.65
CA GLU A 7 2.23 -12.59 -13.06
C GLU A 7 3.37 -11.68 -13.50
N PRO A 8 4.18 -11.14 -12.56
CA PRO A 8 5.43 -10.53 -12.95
C PRO A 8 6.24 -11.59 -13.68
N ARG A 9 6.55 -11.35 -14.94
CA ARG A 9 7.33 -12.26 -15.79
C ARG A 9 8.70 -12.45 -15.15
N GLY A 10 8.97 -13.63 -14.63
CA GLY A 10 10.36 -14.04 -14.39
C GLY A 10 10.67 -14.70 -13.05
N ARG A 11 10.92 -15.97 -13.14
CA ARG A 11 11.75 -16.87 -12.34
C ARG A 11 11.08 -17.67 -11.22
N ARG A 12 11.30 -18.99 -11.33
CA ARG A 12 10.88 -20.04 -10.41
C ARG A 12 11.49 -19.86 -9.02
N PHE A 13 10.67 -19.86 -7.99
CA PHE A 13 11.08 -20.01 -6.62
C PHE A 13 11.09 -21.47 -6.18
N TRP A 14 12.06 -21.86 -5.37
CA TRP A 14 12.25 -23.25 -4.96
C TRP A 14 11.43 -23.64 -3.73
N PHE A 15 10.90 -22.74 -2.94
CA PHE A 15 10.11 -23.07 -1.76
C PHE A 15 8.68 -22.52 -1.87
N GLY A 16 7.70 -23.44 -1.85
CA GLY A 16 6.27 -23.15 -1.99
C GLY A 16 5.77 -23.30 -3.43
N GLY A 17 4.71 -24.07 -3.62
CA GLY A 17 4.09 -24.31 -4.93
C GLY A 17 3.57 -23.01 -5.56
N LYS A 18 3.33 -23.02 -6.87
CA LYS A 18 2.78 -21.88 -7.65
C LYS A 18 1.55 -21.25 -6.99
N HIS A 19 0.74 -22.06 -6.32
CA HIS A 19 -0.48 -21.64 -5.65
C HIS A 19 -0.21 -20.74 -4.42
N HIS A 20 0.78 -21.09 -3.59
CA HIS A 20 1.13 -20.31 -2.40
C HIS A 20 1.66 -18.91 -2.77
N LYS A 21 2.44 -18.81 -3.82
CA LYS A 21 2.97 -17.52 -4.31
C LYS A 21 1.87 -16.61 -4.84
N ARG A 22 0.93 -17.15 -5.61
CA ARG A 22 -0.25 -16.41 -6.07
C ARG A 22 -1.06 -15.88 -4.89
N MET A 23 -1.26 -16.70 -3.88
CA MET A 23 -2.02 -16.30 -2.69
C MET A 23 -1.33 -15.17 -1.95
N MET A 24 -0.01 -15.24 -1.74
CA MET A 24 0.75 -14.19 -1.06
C MET A 24 0.72 -12.86 -1.83
N TRP A 25 0.84 -12.89 -3.15
CA TRP A 25 0.68 -11.70 -3.98
C TRP A 25 -0.73 -11.11 -3.87
N ARG A 26 -1.78 -11.94 -3.93
CA ARG A 26 -3.16 -11.50 -3.76
C ARG A 26 -3.41 -10.84 -2.41
N ILE A 27 -2.85 -11.41 -1.37
CA ILE A 27 -2.94 -10.84 -0.03
C ILE A 27 -2.21 -9.49 0.03
N SER A 28 -1.01 -9.40 -0.55
CA SER A 28 -0.24 -8.14 -0.60
C SER A 28 -0.98 -7.05 -1.38
N GLU A 29 -1.53 -7.37 -2.55
CA GLU A 29 -2.33 -6.42 -3.34
C GLU A 29 -3.57 -5.97 -2.58
N LEU A 30 -4.33 -6.91 -2.01
CA LEU A 30 -5.49 -6.58 -1.20
C LEU A 30 -5.14 -5.70 0.00
N TYR A 31 -4.01 -6.00 0.65
CA TYR A 31 -3.50 -5.19 1.76
C TYR A 31 -3.13 -3.79 1.32
N ASN A 32 -2.40 -3.63 0.20
CA ASN A 32 -2.04 -2.34 -0.37
C ASN A 32 -3.28 -1.50 -0.69
N GLU A 33 -4.30 -2.11 -1.29
CA GLU A 33 -5.55 -1.45 -1.61
C GLU A 33 -6.28 -0.94 -0.36
N LEU A 34 -6.50 -1.82 0.61
CA LEU A 34 -7.32 -1.51 1.78
C LEU A 34 -6.59 -0.66 2.83
N MET A 35 -5.26 -0.76 2.92
CA MET A 35 -4.48 -0.07 3.93
C MET A 35 -3.94 1.28 3.48
N PHE A 36 -3.66 1.43 2.18
CA PHE A 36 -2.98 2.62 1.66
C PHE A 36 -3.80 3.30 0.56
N ARG A 37 -3.96 2.65 -0.60
CA ARG A 37 -4.49 3.34 -1.79
C ARG A 37 -5.93 3.84 -1.62
N LEU A 38 -6.84 3.01 -1.20
CA LEU A 38 -8.25 3.40 -1.06
C LEU A 38 -8.50 4.42 0.06
N PRO A 39 -7.90 4.30 1.26
CA PRO A 39 -7.98 5.34 2.28
C PRO A 39 -7.43 6.69 1.78
N MET A 40 -6.31 6.68 1.06
CA MET A 40 -5.73 7.89 0.48
C MET A 40 -6.67 8.53 -0.56
N ILE A 41 -7.28 7.72 -1.43
CA ILE A 41 -8.27 8.23 -2.40
C ILE A 41 -9.46 8.85 -1.68
N ARG A 42 -10.01 8.22 -0.65
CA ARG A 42 -11.11 8.79 0.16
C ARG A 42 -10.72 10.11 0.82
N GLN A 43 -9.48 10.22 1.30
CA GLN A 43 -8.96 11.48 1.85
C GLN A 43 -8.86 12.55 0.77
N ALA A 44 -8.33 12.20 -0.40
CA ALA A 44 -8.24 13.09 -1.56
C ALA A 44 -9.61 13.62 -1.98
N GLU A 45 -10.59 12.71 -2.12
CA GLU A 45 -11.98 13.05 -2.44
C GLU A 45 -12.60 13.99 -1.38
N GLY A 46 -12.40 13.67 -0.11
CA GLY A 46 -12.90 14.50 0.99
C GLY A 46 -12.30 15.90 0.98
N HIS A 47 -11.00 16.04 0.70
CA HIS A 47 -10.32 17.33 0.62
C HIS A 47 -10.79 18.13 -0.59
N SER A 48 -10.88 17.49 -1.77
CA SER A 48 -11.37 18.12 -3.00
C SER A 48 -12.82 18.62 -2.86
N ARG A 49 -13.73 17.82 -2.27
CA ARG A 49 -15.13 18.24 -2.01
C ARG A 49 -15.24 19.48 -1.11
N ASN A 50 -14.26 19.69 -0.24
CA ASN A 50 -14.21 20.86 0.63
C ASN A 50 -13.44 22.05 -0.01
N GLY A 51 -13.19 22.02 -1.31
CA GLY A 51 -12.54 23.10 -2.05
C GLY A 51 -11.02 23.14 -1.93
N GLY A 52 -10.41 22.10 -1.38
CA GLY A 52 -8.96 21.97 -1.32
C GLY A 52 -8.38 21.43 -2.64
N LYS A 53 -7.22 21.94 -3.03
CA LYS A 53 -6.48 21.40 -4.18
C LYS A 53 -5.81 20.08 -3.80
N VAL A 54 -5.92 19.11 -4.69
CA VAL A 54 -5.33 17.78 -4.53
C VAL A 54 -4.53 17.42 -5.76
N TYR A 55 -3.34 16.88 -5.55
CA TYR A 55 -2.50 16.30 -6.59
C TYR A 55 -2.15 14.88 -6.17
N LEU A 56 -2.67 13.90 -6.92
CA LEU A 56 -2.51 12.49 -6.59
C LEU A 56 -1.39 11.88 -7.42
N TYR A 57 -0.52 11.11 -6.80
CA TYR A 57 0.47 10.33 -7.52
C TYR A 57 0.42 8.83 -7.18
N TYR A 58 0.94 8.05 -8.10
CA TYR A 58 1.10 6.61 -7.96
C TYR A 58 2.52 6.22 -8.37
N TRP A 59 3.30 5.74 -7.38
CA TRP A 59 4.69 5.36 -7.61
C TRP A 59 4.77 4.00 -8.29
N GLN A 60 5.42 3.92 -9.45
CA GLN A 60 5.55 2.68 -10.23
C GLN A 60 7.00 2.32 -10.60
N GLU A 61 8.02 3.11 -10.21
CA GLU A 61 9.42 2.71 -10.48
C GLU A 61 9.76 1.46 -9.67
N PRO A 62 10.04 0.33 -10.33
CA PRO A 62 10.22 -0.95 -9.66
C PRO A 62 11.62 -1.07 -9.07
N SER A 63 11.71 -1.59 -7.85
CA SER A 63 12.96 -2.02 -7.24
C SER A 63 13.61 -3.15 -8.04
N ARG A 64 14.94 -3.15 -8.11
CA ARG A 64 15.74 -4.28 -8.63
C ARG A 64 15.85 -5.42 -7.62
N ILE A 65 15.52 -5.17 -6.38
CA ILE A 65 15.42 -6.23 -5.37
C ILE A 65 14.25 -7.14 -5.74
N ARG A 66 14.59 -8.41 -5.89
CA ARG A 66 13.63 -9.43 -6.34
C ARG A 66 12.37 -9.43 -5.46
N PHE A 67 11.19 -9.42 -6.07
CA PHE A 67 9.83 -9.43 -5.46
C PHE A 67 9.43 -8.17 -4.69
N ARG A 68 10.21 -7.11 -4.69
CA ARG A 68 9.86 -5.90 -3.98
C ARG A 68 8.91 -4.99 -4.78
N GLY A 69 9.04 -4.96 -6.11
CA GLY A 69 8.25 -4.06 -6.95
C GLY A 69 8.46 -2.60 -6.59
N ALA A 70 7.49 -1.76 -6.86
CA ALA A 70 7.43 -0.37 -6.41
C ALA A 70 6.89 -0.35 -4.96
N CYS A 71 7.79 -0.54 -3.98
CA CYS A 71 7.40 -0.70 -2.59
C CYS A 71 7.20 0.63 -1.87
N HIS A 72 6.46 0.59 -0.77
CA HIS A 72 6.26 1.74 0.12
C HIS A 72 7.59 2.40 0.49
N ALA A 73 7.61 3.74 0.44
CA ALA A 73 8.75 4.61 0.73
C ALA A 73 9.94 4.53 -0.25
N SER A 74 9.84 3.77 -1.36
CA SER A 74 10.93 3.71 -2.34
C SER A 74 11.09 5.02 -3.13
N GLU A 75 10.06 5.86 -3.20
CA GLU A 75 10.12 7.21 -3.79
C GLU A 75 10.97 8.19 -2.97
N LEU A 76 11.15 7.95 -1.68
CA LEU A 76 11.84 8.89 -0.79
C LEU A 76 13.30 9.15 -1.19
N ILE A 77 13.99 8.15 -1.75
CA ILE A 77 15.36 8.36 -2.24
C ILE A 77 15.40 9.35 -3.40
N TYR A 78 14.33 9.45 -4.18
CA TYR A 78 14.18 10.40 -5.28
C TYR A 78 13.78 11.79 -4.78
N VAL A 79 12.80 11.86 -3.88
CA VAL A 79 12.35 13.12 -3.27
C VAL A 79 13.50 13.85 -2.57
N PHE A 80 14.33 13.11 -1.83
CA PHE A 80 15.44 13.69 -1.05
C PHE A 80 16.80 13.62 -1.78
N GLY A 81 16.85 13.10 -3.00
CA GLY A 81 18.09 13.02 -3.79
C GLY A 81 19.14 12.06 -3.22
N ASN A 82 18.74 11.11 -2.39
CA ASN A 82 19.65 10.14 -1.77
C ASN A 82 19.76 8.86 -2.61
N LEU A 83 20.19 9.02 -3.87
CA LEU A 83 20.17 7.95 -4.87
C LEU A 83 21.12 6.79 -4.58
N ASP A 84 22.19 7.03 -3.81
CA ASP A 84 23.15 5.99 -3.42
C ASP A 84 22.60 5.04 -2.34
N ASN A 85 21.45 5.38 -1.74
CA ASN A 85 20.80 4.51 -0.79
C ASN A 85 20.08 3.36 -1.49
N THR A 86 20.74 2.20 -1.54
CA THR A 86 20.25 1.02 -2.26
C THR A 86 19.27 0.16 -1.47
N ILE A 87 18.88 0.57 -0.25
CA ILE A 87 18.03 -0.25 0.63
C ILE A 87 16.67 -0.58 0.02
N TYR A 88 16.11 0.33 -0.77
CA TYR A 88 14.81 0.15 -1.43
C TYR A 88 14.95 -0.40 -2.84
N ASN A 89 15.91 0.07 -3.62
CA ASN A 89 16.03 -0.25 -5.04
C ASN A 89 16.98 -1.41 -5.33
N GLY A 90 17.95 -1.68 -4.43
CA GLY A 90 19.00 -2.67 -4.65
C GLY A 90 20.15 -2.18 -5.56
N GLU A 91 19.99 -1.02 -6.18
CA GLU A 91 20.95 -0.29 -6.98
C GLU A 91 20.71 1.21 -6.81
N PRO A 92 21.65 2.09 -7.20
CA PRO A 92 21.42 3.53 -7.21
C PRO A 92 20.18 3.91 -8.02
N GLY A 93 19.45 4.93 -7.55
CA GLY A 93 18.26 5.45 -8.24
C GLY A 93 18.60 6.14 -9.56
N ASP A 94 17.60 6.30 -10.43
CA ASP A 94 17.72 7.00 -11.70
C ASP A 94 17.86 8.53 -11.48
N PRO A 95 18.96 9.18 -11.94
CA PRO A 95 19.17 10.61 -11.69
C PRO A 95 18.19 11.51 -12.46
N GLU A 96 17.67 11.08 -13.60
CA GLU A 96 16.73 11.86 -14.39
C GLU A 96 15.36 11.87 -13.73
N LEU A 97 14.87 10.70 -13.33
CA LEU A 97 13.65 10.60 -12.54
C LEU A 97 13.78 11.39 -11.23
N CYS A 98 14.93 11.33 -10.57
CA CYS A 98 15.18 12.10 -9.34
C CYS A 98 15.02 13.60 -9.56
N ARG A 99 15.62 14.14 -10.61
CA ARG A 99 15.52 15.56 -10.95
C ARG A 99 14.05 15.96 -11.17
N THR A 100 13.31 15.15 -11.94
CA THR A 100 11.88 15.40 -12.22
C THR A 100 11.05 15.39 -10.95
N VAL A 101 11.23 14.38 -10.11
CA VAL A 101 10.51 14.27 -8.83
C VAL A 101 10.83 15.47 -7.91
N GLN A 102 12.11 15.83 -7.76
CA GLN A 102 12.50 16.98 -6.93
C GLN A 102 11.96 18.31 -7.46
N GLU A 103 11.92 18.49 -8.78
CA GLU A 103 11.31 19.66 -9.40
C GLU A 103 9.81 19.73 -9.05
N MET A 104 9.06 18.66 -9.26
CA MET A 104 7.63 18.58 -8.95
C MET A 104 7.35 18.89 -7.48
N TRP A 105 8.09 18.28 -6.55
CA TRP A 105 7.93 18.55 -5.09
C TRP A 105 8.27 19.97 -4.71
N THR A 106 9.36 20.51 -5.30
CA THR A 106 9.80 21.89 -5.04
C THR A 106 8.79 22.91 -5.58
N ARG A 107 8.25 22.69 -6.76
CA ARG A 107 7.20 23.53 -7.34
C ARG A 107 5.94 23.49 -6.49
N PHE A 108 5.49 22.31 -6.11
CA PHE A 108 4.34 22.17 -5.22
C PHE A 108 4.53 22.95 -3.91
N ALA A 109 5.70 22.83 -3.29
CA ALA A 109 6.00 23.53 -2.04
C ALA A 109 6.04 25.08 -2.18
N LYS A 110 6.42 25.59 -3.35
CA LYS A 110 6.54 27.03 -3.62
C LYS A 110 5.26 27.63 -4.19
N GLU A 111 4.61 26.92 -5.09
CA GLU A 111 3.55 27.45 -5.95
C GLU A 111 2.19 26.78 -5.69
N GLY A 112 2.18 25.65 -4.96
CA GLY A 112 0.97 24.84 -4.77
C GLY A 112 0.53 24.09 -6.02
N ASP A 113 1.41 24.00 -7.04
CA ASP A 113 1.20 23.29 -8.30
C ASP A 113 2.49 22.50 -8.64
N PRO A 114 2.43 21.16 -8.70
CA PRO A 114 3.59 20.32 -8.99
C PRO A 114 3.89 20.19 -10.48
N GLY A 115 2.97 20.60 -11.37
CA GLY A 115 3.13 20.44 -12.83
C GLY A 115 4.33 21.20 -13.39
N THR A 116 5.08 20.57 -14.30
CA THR A 116 6.14 21.20 -15.07
C THR A 116 5.72 21.41 -16.52
N ALA A 117 6.49 22.15 -17.32
CA ALA A 117 6.19 22.33 -18.74
C ALA A 117 6.29 21.01 -19.51
N GLU A 118 7.24 20.16 -19.14
CA GLU A 118 7.49 18.85 -19.75
C GLU A 118 6.51 17.78 -19.25
N CYS A 119 6.03 17.91 -18.00
CA CYS A 119 5.13 16.95 -17.37
C CYS A 119 4.02 17.69 -16.60
N PRO A 120 2.95 18.12 -17.27
CA PRO A 120 1.79 18.74 -16.64
C PRO A 120 1.13 17.78 -15.64
N TRP A 121 0.87 18.27 -14.43
CA TRP A 121 0.21 17.47 -13.39
C TRP A 121 -1.13 18.12 -13.05
N PRO A 122 -2.25 17.63 -13.60
CA PRO A 122 -3.56 18.19 -13.34
C PRO A 122 -4.01 17.99 -11.91
N GLU A 123 -4.84 18.90 -11.43
CA GLU A 123 -5.51 18.77 -10.14
C GLU A 123 -6.46 17.57 -10.19
N TYR A 124 -6.45 16.77 -9.12
CA TYR A 124 -7.33 15.61 -8.96
C TYR A 124 -8.79 16.02 -8.86
N THR A 125 -9.64 15.36 -9.62
CA THR A 125 -11.10 15.47 -9.53
C THR A 125 -11.74 14.12 -9.23
N GLU A 126 -12.87 14.10 -8.52
CA GLU A 126 -13.61 12.84 -8.32
C GLU A 126 -14.15 12.25 -9.62
N LYS A 127 -14.35 13.09 -10.64
CA LYS A 127 -14.90 12.68 -11.93
C LYS A 127 -13.88 11.89 -12.74
N ASP A 128 -12.72 12.48 -12.96
CA ASP A 128 -11.71 11.97 -13.90
C ASP A 128 -10.55 11.27 -13.19
N ARG A 129 -10.35 11.53 -11.86
CA ARG A 129 -9.40 10.84 -10.97
C ARG A 129 -7.98 10.89 -11.51
N GLU A 130 -7.58 12.05 -11.94
CA GLU A 130 -6.26 12.31 -12.51
C GLU A 130 -5.18 11.93 -11.49
N THR A 131 -4.28 11.08 -11.92
CA THR A 131 -3.20 10.57 -11.08
C THR A 131 -1.90 10.58 -11.85
N MET A 132 -0.88 11.23 -11.32
CA MET A 132 0.47 11.20 -11.87
C MET A 132 1.10 9.85 -11.58
N VAL A 133 1.39 9.09 -12.61
CA VAL A 133 2.21 7.88 -12.53
C VAL A 133 3.68 8.31 -12.53
N LEU A 134 4.39 7.95 -11.47
CA LEU A 134 5.81 8.25 -11.31
C LEU A 134 6.64 6.98 -11.54
N ASP A 135 7.17 6.88 -12.72
CA ASP A 135 8.15 5.91 -13.17
C ASP A 135 9.21 6.62 -14.04
N ARG A 136 9.98 5.89 -14.83
CA ARG A 136 10.99 6.48 -15.74
C ARG A 136 10.42 7.42 -16.79
N THR A 137 9.14 7.35 -17.05
CA THR A 137 8.45 8.20 -18.02
C THR A 137 7.16 8.73 -17.35
N PRO A 138 7.27 9.71 -16.44
CA PRO A 138 6.12 10.23 -15.72
C PRO A 138 4.98 10.65 -16.64
N HIS A 139 3.77 10.24 -16.33
CA HIS A 139 2.58 10.53 -17.14
C HIS A 139 1.31 10.54 -16.29
N VAL A 140 0.25 11.10 -16.81
CA VAL A 140 -1.04 11.14 -16.12
C VAL A 140 -1.94 10.01 -16.62
N GLU A 141 -2.52 9.28 -15.68
CA GLU A 141 -3.60 8.32 -15.95
C GLU A 141 -4.88 8.73 -15.20
N GLN A 142 -6.03 8.29 -15.73
CA GLN A 142 -7.34 8.52 -15.11
C GLN A 142 -7.83 7.23 -14.45
N ASP A 143 -8.36 7.35 -13.22
CA ASP A 143 -8.97 6.27 -12.43
C ASP A 143 -8.13 4.97 -12.43
N ILE A 144 -6.83 5.09 -12.15
CA ILE A 144 -5.92 3.93 -12.06
C ILE A 144 -6.54 2.86 -11.19
N LEU A 145 -6.58 1.61 -11.68
CA LEU A 145 -7.18 0.48 -10.99
C LEU A 145 -8.64 0.73 -10.55
N GLY A 146 -9.41 1.45 -11.39
CA GLY A 146 -10.77 1.87 -11.08
C GLY A 146 -11.73 0.73 -10.76
N ASP A 147 -11.61 -0.40 -11.43
CA ASP A 147 -12.47 -1.58 -11.16
C ASP A 147 -12.15 -2.18 -9.80
N GLN A 148 -10.88 -2.23 -9.42
CA GLN A 148 -10.47 -2.67 -8.08
C GLN A 148 -11.01 -1.71 -7.02
N ARG A 149 -10.89 -0.41 -7.26
CA ARG A 149 -11.43 0.62 -6.37
C ARG A 149 -12.92 0.43 -6.16
N LYS A 150 -13.71 0.30 -7.23
CA LYS A 150 -15.17 0.10 -7.16
C LYS A 150 -15.53 -1.15 -6.38
N LEU A 151 -14.79 -2.24 -6.59
CA LEU A 151 -15.02 -3.52 -5.93
C LEU A 151 -14.69 -3.49 -4.44
N LEU A 152 -13.57 -2.86 -4.07
CA LEU A 152 -13.02 -2.94 -2.71
C LEU A 152 -13.42 -1.76 -1.81
N ASN A 153 -13.78 -0.61 -2.41
CA ASN A 153 -14.12 0.58 -1.64
C ASN A 153 -15.23 0.36 -0.58
N PRO A 154 -16.31 -0.42 -0.83
CA PRO A 154 -17.29 -0.72 0.21
C PRO A 154 -16.74 -1.46 1.42
N LEU A 155 -15.62 -2.19 1.26
CA LEU A 155 -15.01 -2.91 2.38
C LEU A 155 -14.38 -1.99 3.41
N LEU A 156 -14.03 -0.77 3.06
CA LEU A 156 -13.50 0.23 3.99
C LEU A 156 -14.53 0.68 5.04
N ASP A 157 -15.82 0.49 4.77
CA ASP A 157 -16.88 0.83 5.71
C ASP A 157 -16.98 -0.22 6.86
N TYR A 158 -16.38 -1.38 6.63
CA TYR A 158 -16.23 -2.42 7.65
C TYR A 158 -14.86 -2.29 8.30
N LYS A 159 -14.62 -1.53 9.26
CA LYS A 159 -13.39 -1.40 10.05
C LYS A 159 -12.43 -2.61 9.96
N LEU A 160 -11.89 -2.85 8.75
CA LEU A 160 -10.97 -3.96 8.48
C LEU A 160 -9.60 -3.73 9.13
N CYS A 161 -9.30 -2.46 9.40
CA CYS A 161 -8.14 -2.07 10.17
C CYS A 161 -8.58 -1.51 11.52
N PRO A 162 -8.11 -2.09 12.62
CA PRO A 162 -8.25 -1.44 13.90
C PRO A 162 -7.48 -0.11 13.84
N THR A 163 -8.20 1.00 14.03
CA THR A 163 -7.57 2.29 14.32
C THR A 163 -6.95 2.23 15.71
N TYR A 164 -6.08 3.18 16.06
CA TYR A 164 -5.55 3.28 17.43
C TYR A 164 -6.67 3.36 18.48
N ALA A 165 -7.82 3.94 18.14
CA ALA A 165 -9.00 3.98 18.99
C ALA A 165 -9.67 2.61 19.15
N ASP A 166 -9.58 1.75 18.14
CA ASP A 166 -10.10 0.39 18.18
C ASP A 166 -9.11 -0.59 18.87
N MET A 167 -7.84 -0.18 19.00
CA MET A 167 -6.83 -0.88 19.79
C MET A 167 -6.91 -0.58 21.30
N ASP A 168 -7.88 0.23 21.73
CA ASP A 168 -8.14 0.39 23.15
C ASP A 168 -8.47 -1.01 23.71
N TYR A 169 -7.63 -1.48 24.64
CA TYR A 169 -7.74 -2.81 25.29
C TYR A 169 -9.07 -3.03 26.01
N ASN A 170 -9.94 -2.03 26.01
CA ASN A 170 -11.29 -2.08 26.52
C ASN A 170 -12.35 -2.50 25.49
N VAL A 171 -11.98 -2.84 24.24
CA VAL A 171 -12.95 -3.40 23.30
C VAL A 171 -13.47 -4.73 23.87
N PRO A 172 -14.75 -4.85 24.21
CA PRO A 172 -15.31 -6.04 24.87
C PRO A 172 -15.04 -7.33 24.09
N PHE A 173 -14.87 -7.20 22.80
CA PHE A 173 -14.62 -8.29 21.86
C PHE A 173 -13.20 -8.88 21.97
N VAL A 174 -12.16 -8.05 22.07
CA VAL A 174 -10.77 -8.50 22.23
C VAL A 174 -10.59 -9.12 23.60
N ARG A 175 -11.12 -8.46 24.63
CA ARG A 175 -11.11 -8.96 26.01
C ARG A 175 -11.77 -10.34 26.14
N LYS A 176 -12.93 -10.52 25.49
CA LYS A 176 -13.64 -11.81 25.49
C LYS A 176 -12.82 -12.92 24.81
N ARG A 177 -12.19 -12.65 23.68
CA ARG A 177 -11.35 -13.65 22.97
C ARG A 177 -10.07 -13.99 23.71
N VAL A 178 -9.40 -13.02 24.32
CA VAL A 178 -8.23 -13.25 25.14
C VAL A 178 -8.57 -14.08 26.38
N ILE A 179 -9.71 -13.79 27.03
CA ILE A 179 -10.17 -14.58 28.17
C ILE A 179 -10.52 -16.01 27.74
N ILE A 180 -11.23 -16.20 26.64
CA ILE A 180 -11.58 -17.54 26.12
C ILE A 180 -10.32 -18.31 25.75
N ALA A 181 -9.34 -17.70 25.07
CA ALA A 181 -8.07 -18.32 24.75
C ALA A 181 -7.29 -18.73 26.02
N GLY A 182 -7.26 -17.86 27.03
CA GLY A 182 -6.66 -18.16 28.31
C GLY A 182 -7.32 -19.35 29.02
N ILE A 183 -8.65 -19.42 29.04
CA ILE A 183 -9.41 -20.54 29.60
C ILE A 183 -9.09 -21.86 28.87
N VAL A 184 -9.06 -21.82 27.53
CA VAL A 184 -8.73 -23.01 26.70
C VAL A 184 -7.31 -23.49 26.99
N ILE A 185 -6.33 -22.60 27.08
CA ILE A 185 -4.94 -22.95 27.40
C ILE A 185 -4.85 -23.57 28.79
N LEU A 186 -5.51 -23.01 29.79
CA LEU A 186 -5.53 -23.56 31.16
C LEU A 186 -6.20 -24.92 31.21
N ALA A 187 -7.29 -25.13 30.50
CA ALA A 187 -7.97 -26.43 30.42
C ALA A 187 -7.09 -27.49 29.75
N LEU A 188 -6.39 -27.16 28.67
CA LEU A 188 -5.45 -28.04 28.02
C LEU A 188 -4.24 -28.39 28.92
N ALA A 189 -3.70 -27.42 29.64
CA ALA A 189 -2.62 -27.64 30.60
C ALA A 189 -3.07 -28.56 31.74
N ALA A 190 -4.27 -28.37 32.30
CA ALA A 190 -4.83 -29.21 33.32
C ALA A 190 -5.04 -30.66 32.83
N LEU A 191 -5.49 -30.83 31.59
CA LEU A 191 -5.67 -32.15 30.95
C LEU A 191 -4.32 -32.88 30.81
N ILE A 192 -3.29 -32.17 30.35
CA ILE A 192 -1.93 -32.72 30.21
C ILE A 192 -1.37 -33.13 31.57
N ILE A 193 -1.54 -32.28 32.60
CA ILE A 193 -1.09 -32.62 33.95
C ILE A 193 -1.83 -33.85 34.50
N ALA A 194 -3.15 -33.91 34.28
CA ALA A 194 -3.92 -35.07 34.72
C ALA A 194 -3.49 -36.38 34.04
N THR A 195 -3.16 -36.33 32.74
CA THR A 195 -2.64 -37.54 32.03
C THR A 195 -1.27 -37.97 32.55
N LEU A 196 -0.38 -37.00 32.88
CA LEU A 196 0.95 -37.30 33.44
C LEU A 196 0.93 -37.81 34.89
N LEU A 197 -0.17 -37.62 35.61
CA LEU A 197 -0.32 -38.11 37.00
C LEU A 197 -1.02 -39.47 37.10
N ILE A 198 -1.55 -39.99 35.97
CA ILE A 198 -2.25 -41.29 35.92
C ILE A 198 -1.31 -42.39 35.46
N ASP A 199 -0.18 -42.07 34.80
CA ASP A 199 0.92 -42.96 34.47
C ASP A 199 1.95 -43.05 35.63
#